data_b2465512ed416a367e6c47a0acf7462f
#
_entry.id   b2465512ed416a367e6c47a0acf7462f
#
_cell.length_a   1.000
_cell.length_b   1.000
_cell.length_c   1.000
_cell.angle_alpha   90.00
_cell.angle_beta   90.00
_cell.angle_gamma   90.00
#
_symmetry.space_group_name_H-M   'P 1'
#
loop_
_entity.id
_entity.type
_entity.pdbx_description
1 polymer ?
#
loop_
_entity_poly.entity_id
_entity_poly.type
_entity_poly.pdbx_seq_one_letter_code
_entity_poly.pdbx_strand_id
1 'polypeptide(L)'
;MVRVEHTVEIACPADEVFALLTDVARVPEWQASAVESRADGPLAAGVRIHERRHFLGHDAETELEVSVFEPGRRLALRALEGPIRLSIDHVLEEQDGRTSLRITAEARPRGLLRFAGPAVTAKARQELRRDFDSLKALLEE
;
A
#
# COMPACT_ATOMS: atom_id res chain seq x y z
N MET A 1 -7.61 -15.90 -6.59
CA MET A 1 -6.63 -15.00 -5.99
C MET A 1 -6.08 -14.04 -7.03
N VAL A 2 -6.01 -12.78 -6.69
CA VAL A 2 -5.43 -11.74 -7.54
C VAL A 2 -4.06 -11.38 -7.00
N ARG A 3 -3.04 -11.35 -7.85
CA ARG A 3 -1.69 -10.92 -7.48
C ARG A 3 -1.21 -9.86 -8.45
N VAL A 4 -0.72 -8.75 -7.91
CA VAL A 4 -0.22 -7.63 -8.69
C VAL A 4 1.14 -7.22 -8.13
N GLU A 5 2.11 -6.99 -9.01
CA GLU A 5 3.43 -6.49 -8.65
C GLU A 5 3.73 -5.19 -9.39
N HIS A 6 4.46 -4.31 -8.72
CA HIS A 6 4.98 -3.09 -9.32
C HIS A 6 6.31 -2.76 -8.67
N THR A 7 7.29 -2.37 -9.48
CA THR A 7 8.58 -1.91 -8.99
C THR A 7 8.80 -0.49 -9.47
N VAL A 8 9.24 0.37 -8.55
CA VAL A 8 9.54 1.77 -8.87
C VAL A 8 10.93 2.11 -8.35
N GLU A 9 11.70 2.82 -9.19
CA GLU A 9 13.03 3.32 -8.82
C GLU A 9 12.89 4.75 -8.35
N ILE A 10 13.39 5.05 -7.16
CA ILE A 10 13.24 6.35 -6.52
C ILE A 10 14.62 6.94 -6.24
N ALA A 11 14.85 8.18 -6.64
CA ALA A 11 16.16 8.84 -6.53
C ALA A 11 16.35 9.44 -5.13
N CYS A 12 16.20 8.61 -4.10
CA CYS A 12 16.51 8.98 -2.72
C CYS A 12 16.82 7.73 -1.87
N PRO A 13 17.46 7.92 -0.71
CA PRO A 13 17.83 6.80 0.17
C PRO A 13 16.62 6.05 0.73
N ALA A 14 16.81 4.78 1.08
CA ALA A 14 15.74 3.92 1.56
C ALA A 14 15.08 4.42 2.85
N ASP A 15 15.82 5.08 3.73
CA ASP A 15 15.25 5.62 4.96
C ASP A 15 14.27 6.77 4.68
N GLU A 16 14.52 7.58 3.65
CA GLU A 16 13.60 8.63 3.24
C GLU A 16 12.35 8.06 2.59
N VAL A 17 12.51 7.04 1.74
CA VAL A 17 11.38 6.33 1.14
C VAL A 17 10.52 5.70 2.23
N PHE A 18 11.16 5.02 3.17
CA PHE A 18 10.46 4.34 4.26
C PHE A 18 9.73 5.32 5.17
N ALA A 19 10.33 6.49 5.41
CA ALA A 19 9.71 7.52 6.25
C ALA A 19 8.37 8.00 5.66
N LEU A 20 8.31 8.25 4.35
CA LEU A 20 7.06 8.64 3.71
C LEU A 20 6.08 7.46 3.61
N LEU A 21 6.59 6.28 3.27
CA LEU A 21 5.78 5.06 3.17
C LEU A 21 5.04 4.74 4.48
N THR A 22 5.68 5.01 5.61
CA THR A 22 5.14 4.72 6.95
C THR A 22 4.52 5.93 7.65
N ASP A 23 4.48 7.07 7.00
CA ASP A 23 3.79 8.26 7.51
C ASP A 23 2.30 8.13 7.20
N VAL A 24 1.59 7.43 8.08
CA VAL A 24 0.22 7.00 7.86
C VAL A 24 -0.72 8.17 7.60
N ALA A 25 -0.54 9.30 8.29
CA ALA A 25 -1.39 10.47 8.11
C ALA A 25 -1.27 11.09 6.70
N ARG A 26 -0.16 10.86 6.01
CA ARG A 26 0.09 11.40 4.68
C ARG A 26 -0.31 10.45 3.54
N VAL A 27 -0.81 9.27 3.84
CA VAL A 27 -1.24 8.31 2.81
C VAL A 27 -2.19 8.93 1.78
N PRO A 28 -3.16 9.79 2.16
CA PRO A 28 -4.03 10.43 1.17
C PRO A 28 -3.31 11.36 0.18
N GLU A 29 -2.06 11.78 0.47
CA GLU A 29 -1.30 12.63 -0.44
C GLU A 29 -0.78 11.86 -1.66
N TRP A 30 -0.64 10.55 -1.57
CA TRP A 30 -0.12 9.75 -2.68
C TRP A 30 -0.99 8.56 -3.07
N GLN A 31 -1.99 8.17 -2.27
CA GLN A 31 -2.97 7.14 -2.64
C GLN A 31 -4.31 7.80 -2.95
N ALA A 32 -4.71 7.78 -4.22
CA ALA A 32 -5.87 8.52 -4.69
C ALA A 32 -7.19 8.07 -4.04
N SER A 33 -7.33 6.79 -3.70
CA SER A 33 -8.54 6.27 -3.08
C SER A 33 -8.63 6.54 -1.58
N ALA A 34 -7.52 6.91 -0.94
CA ALA A 34 -7.48 7.14 0.50
C ALA A 34 -8.04 8.53 0.84
N VAL A 35 -9.05 8.58 1.69
CA VAL A 35 -9.64 9.83 2.17
C VAL A 35 -9.00 10.23 3.50
N GLU A 36 -8.81 9.26 4.39
CA GLU A 36 -8.22 9.47 5.69
C GLU A 36 -7.51 8.19 6.14
N SER A 37 -6.39 8.34 6.86
CA SER A 37 -5.63 7.22 7.36
C SER A 37 -5.01 7.57 8.71
N ARG A 38 -5.09 6.65 9.67
CA ARG A 38 -4.49 6.83 11.00
C ARG A 38 -4.05 5.48 11.57
N ALA A 39 -3.03 5.51 12.41
CA ALA A 39 -2.54 4.34 13.12
C ALA A 39 -2.87 4.44 14.61
N ASP A 40 -2.98 3.29 15.28
CA ASP A 40 -3.24 3.24 16.72
C ASP A 40 -2.03 3.62 17.58
N GLY A 41 -0.90 3.90 16.96
CA GLY A 41 0.32 4.30 17.64
C GLY A 41 1.49 4.27 16.66
N PRO A 42 2.73 4.43 17.15
CA PRO A 42 3.91 4.28 16.29
C PRO A 42 3.91 2.94 15.59
N LEU A 43 4.23 2.91 14.30
CA LEU A 43 4.18 1.67 13.54
C LEU A 43 5.19 0.66 14.05
N ALA A 44 4.71 -0.57 14.19
CA ALA A 44 5.48 -1.75 14.53
C ALA A 44 4.62 -2.95 14.17
N ALA A 45 5.20 -4.14 14.14
CA ALA A 45 4.42 -5.34 13.89
C ALA A 45 3.27 -5.45 14.91
N GLY A 46 2.07 -5.72 14.43
CA GLY A 46 0.86 -5.84 15.23
C GLY A 46 0.04 -4.55 15.35
N VAL A 47 0.59 -3.40 14.98
CA VAL A 47 -0.15 -2.12 15.04
C VAL A 47 -1.21 -2.09 13.94
N ARG A 48 -2.37 -1.53 14.27
CA ARG A 48 -3.48 -1.42 13.33
C ARG A 48 -3.53 -0.04 12.71
N ILE A 49 -3.89 -0.01 11.42
CA ILE A 49 -4.08 1.19 10.63
C ILE A 49 -5.54 1.23 10.21
N HIS A 50 -6.19 2.35 10.46
CA HIS A 50 -7.59 2.56 10.11
C HIS A 50 -7.66 3.54 8.96
N GLU A 51 -8.33 3.15 7.86
CA GLU A 51 -8.44 3.94 6.67
C GLU A 51 -9.87 4.11 6.24
N ARG A 52 -10.17 5.30 5.71
CA ARG A 52 -11.41 5.53 4.98
C ARG A 52 -11.03 5.71 3.52
N ARG A 53 -11.62 4.89 2.66
CA ARG A 53 -11.34 4.88 1.23
C ARG A 53 -12.59 5.08 0.42
N HIS A 54 -12.43 5.74 -0.71
CA HIS A 54 -13.48 5.87 -1.71
C HIS A 54 -13.35 4.72 -2.70
N PHE A 55 -14.36 3.84 -2.75
CA PHE A 55 -14.34 2.65 -3.59
C PHE A 55 -15.72 2.40 -4.17
N LEU A 56 -15.80 2.24 -5.49
CA LEU A 56 -17.03 1.97 -6.23
C LEU A 56 -18.18 2.96 -5.92
N GLY A 57 -17.83 4.26 -5.80
CA GLY A 57 -18.81 5.30 -5.54
C GLY A 57 -19.22 5.47 -4.08
N HIS A 58 -18.62 4.71 -3.17
CA HIS A 58 -18.90 4.76 -1.74
C HIS A 58 -17.64 4.92 -0.93
N ASP A 59 -17.74 5.63 0.20
CA ASP A 59 -16.69 5.64 1.20
C ASP A 59 -16.84 4.38 2.07
N ALA A 60 -15.74 3.67 2.24
CA ALA A 60 -15.67 2.47 3.06
C ALA A 60 -14.55 2.58 4.08
N GLU A 61 -14.78 2.09 5.28
CA GLU A 61 -13.76 1.99 6.30
C GLU A 61 -13.06 0.64 6.18
N THR A 62 -11.72 0.66 6.24
CA THR A 62 -10.91 -0.54 6.20
C THR A 62 -9.92 -0.52 7.35
N GLU A 63 -9.53 -1.70 7.80
CA GLU A 63 -8.55 -1.86 8.86
C GLU A 63 -7.44 -2.77 8.37
N LEU A 64 -6.21 -2.31 8.52
CA LEU A 64 -5.03 -3.07 8.17
C LEU A 64 -4.22 -3.34 9.44
N GLU A 65 -3.49 -4.45 9.44
CA GLU A 65 -2.53 -4.75 10.49
C GLU A 65 -1.13 -4.80 9.89
N VAL A 66 -0.17 -4.20 10.56
CA VAL A 66 1.23 -4.32 10.17
C VAL A 66 1.69 -5.73 10.53
N SER A 67 2.06 -6.52 9.54
CA SER A 67 2.53 -7.90 9.75
C SER A 67 4.05 -8.01 9.77
N VAL A 68 4.76 -7.13 9.06
CA VAL A 68 6.23 -7.04 9.09
C VAL A 68 6.62 -5.57 9.12
N PHE A 69 7.56 -5.23 9.99
CA PHE A 69 8.08 -3.87 10.10
C PHE A 69 9.60 -3.94 10.27
N GLU A 70 10.33 -3.70 9.19
CA GLU A 70 11.79 -3.65 9.18
C GLU A 70 12.22 -2.29 8.62
N PRO A 71 12.63 -1.33 9.49
CA PRO A 71 12.94 0.03 9.06
C PRO A 71 13.90 0.09 7.87
N GLY A 72 13.50 0.83 6.84
CA GLY A 72 14.28 1.01 5.62
C GLY A 72 14.34 -0.19 4.69
N ARG A 73 13.72 -1.32 5.04
CA ARG A 73 13.84 -2.57 4.29
C ARG A 73 12.52 -3.20 3.88
N ARG A 74 11.56 -3.29 4.79
CA ARG A 74 10.35 -4.01 4.49
C ARG A 74 9.17 -3.57 5.35
N LEU A 75 8.04 -3.37 4.70
CA LEU A 75 6.76 -3.13 5.36
C LEU A 75 5.72 -4.06 4.74
N ALA A 76 5.11 -4.92 5.53
CA ALA A 76 4.01 -5.75 5.07
C ALA A 76 2.75 -5.43 5.88
N LEU A 77 1.64 -5.31 5.16
CA LEU A 77 0.33 -5.00 5.71
C LEU A 77 -0.66 -6.09 5.30
N ARG A 78 -1.67 -6.32 6.13
CA ARG A 78 -2.72 -7.28 5.80
C ARG A 78 -4.08 -6.80 6.29
N ALA A 79 -5.12 -7.12 5.53
CA ALA A 79 -6.50 -6.96 5.93
C ALA A 79 -7.13 -8.34 5.95
N LEU A 80 -7.61 -8.79 7.10
CA LEU A 80 -8.17 -10.14 7.28
C LEU A 80 -9.69 -10.16 7.22
N GLU A 81 -10.32 -9.02 7.42
CA GLU A 81 -11.77 -8.88 7.46
C GLU A 81 -12.26 -8.00 6.31
N GLY A 82 -13.55 -8.04 6.04
CA GLY A 82 -14.17 -7.27 4.97
C GLY A 82 -14.35 -8.06 3.68
N PRO A 83 -14.80 -7.39 2.61
CA PRO A 83 -15.13 -8.05 1.35
C PRO A 83 -13.93 -8.55 0.57
N ILE A 84 -12.74 -8.04 0.86
CA ILE A 84 -11.49 -8.44 0.20
C ILE A 84 -10.45 -8.74 1.26
N ARG A 85 -9.93 -9.96 1.25
CA ARG A 85 -8.77 -10.33 2.06
C ARG A 85 -7.53 -9.88 1.31
N LEU A 86 -6.70 -9.06 1.95
CA LEU A 86 -5.61 -8.36 1.27
C LEU A 86 -4.30 -8.53 2.02
N SER A 87 -3.19 -8.72 1.30
CA SER A 87 -1.85 -8.55 1.83
C SER A 87 -1.04 -7.68 0.87
N ILE A 88 -0.27 -6.75 1.41
CA ILE A 88 0.59 -5.86 0.62
C ILE A 88 1.98 -5.90 1.23
N ASP A 89 2.97 -6.28 0.43
CA ASP A 89 4.37 -6.34 0.84
C ASP A 89 5.16 -5.28 0.10
N HIS A 90 5.96 -4.51 0.84
CA HIS A 90 6.83 -3.46 0.29
C HIS A 90 8.26 -3.83 0.65
N VAL A 91 9.11 -4.06 -0.34
CA VAL A 91 10.51 -4.41 -0.15
C VAL A 91 11.37 -3.31 -0.76
N LEU A 92 12.29 -2.76 0.04
CA LEU A 92 13.18 -1.68 -0.37
C LEU A 92 14.61 -2.20 -0.47
N GLU A 93 15.28 -1.89 -1.56
CA GLU A 93 16.71 -2.17 -1.76
C GLU A 93 17.39 -0.88 -2.21
N GLU A 94 18.37 -0.42 -1.42
CA GLU A 94 19.12 0.79 -1.74
C GLU A 94 20.45 0.44 -2.40
N GLN A 95 20.80 1.21 -3.42
CA GLN A 95 22.10 1.15 -4.07
C GLN A 95 22.49 2.55 -4.54
N ASP A 96 23.64 3.04 -4.08
CA ASP A 96 24.20 4.33 -4.48
C ASP A 96 23.23 5.51 -4.24
N GLY A 97 22.54 5.50 -3.11
CA GLY A 97 21.61 6.57 -2.72
C GLY A 97 20.28 6.53 -3.46
N ARG A 98 20.02 5.50 -4.22
CA ARG A 98 18.74 5.27 -4.92
C ARG A 98 18.08 4.02 -4.37
N THR A 99 16.77 4.01 -4.37
CA THR A 99 16.00 2.89 -3.81
C THR A 99 15.13 2.25 -4.87
N SER A 100 15.20 0.92 -4.94
CA SER A 100 14.25 0.11 -5.67
C SER A 100 13.16 -0.32 -4.69
N LEU A 101 11.92 0.08 -4.94
CA LEU A 101 10.76 -0.29 -4.13
C LEU A 101 9.91 -1.26 -4.92
N ARG A 102 9.80 -2.48 -4.43
CA ARG A 102 8.94 -3.51 -5.03
C ARG A 102 7.72 -3.73 -4.15
N ILE A 103 6.56 -3.60 -4.75
CA ILE A 103 5.28 -3.80 -4.09
C ILE A 103 4.62 -5.04 -4.66
N THR A 104 4.21 -5.96 -3.79
CA THR A 104 3.44 -7.14 -4.16
C THR A 104 2.13 -7.11 -3.38
N ALA A 105 1.02 -7.02 -4.10
CA ALA A 105 -0.31 -7.06 -3.51
C ALA A 105 -1.01 -8.35 -3.90
N GLU A 106 -1.55 -9.05 -2.91
CA GLU A 106 -2.34 -10.25 -3.11
C GLU A 106 -3.71 -10.03 -2.50
N ALA A 107 -4.76 -10.30 -3.27
CA ALA A 107 -6.13 -10.11 -2.84
C ALA A 107 -6.98 -11.34 -3.11
N ARG A 108 -7.85 -11.66 -2.17
CA ARG A 108 -8.85 -12.72 -2.32
C ARG A 108 -10.23 -12.10 -2.14
N PRO A 109 -10.89 -11.72 -3.25
CA PRO A 109 -12.26 -11.22 -3.18
C PRO A 109 -13.20 -12.29 -2.64
N ARG A 110 -14.19 -11.85 -1.85
CA ARG A 110 -15.20 -12.73 -1.26
C ARG A 110 -16.57 -12.41 -1.85
N GLY A 111 -17.49 -13.35 -1.74
CA GLY A 111 -18.86 -13.17 -2.20
C GLY A 111 -18.93 -12.92 -3.70
N LEU A 112 -19.74 -11.94 -4.11
CA LEU A 112 -19.94 -11.64 -5.53
C LEU A 112 -18.68 -11.06 -6.20
N LEU A 113 -17.78 -10.43 -5.43
CA LEU A 113 -16.56 -9.85 -5.98
C LEU A 113 -15.61 -10.90 -6.57
N ARG A 114 -15.70 -12.15 -6.13
CA ARG A 114 -14.87 -13.24 -6.66
C ARG A 114 -15.11 -13.52 -8.15
N PHE A 115 -16.24 -13.08 -8.69
CA PHE A 115 -16.60 -13.27 -10.09
C PHE A 115 -16.13 -12.13 -11.00
N ALA A 116 -15.57 -11.07 -10.44
CA ALA A 116 -15.13 -9.89 -11.19
C ALA A 116 -13.62 -9.89 -11.47
N GLY A 117 -12.98 -11.06 -11.46
CA GLY A 117 -11.52 -11.25 -11.47
C GLY A 117 -10.73 -10.40 -12.47
N PRO A 118 -10.94 -10.47 -13.81
CA PRO A 118 -10.13 -9.70 -14.75
C PRO A 118 -10.26 -8.19 -14.60
N ALA A 119 -11.46 -7.69 -14.36
CA ALA A 119 -11.71 -6.26 -14.17
C ALA A 119 -11.08 -5.76 -12.86
N VAL A 120 -11.22 -6.54 -11.77
CA VAL A 120 -10.63 -6.21 -10.47
C VAL A 120 -9.11 -6.20 -10.57
N THR A 121 -8.50 -7.17 -11.24
CA THR A 121 -7.05 -7.24 -11.43
C THR A 121 -6.53 -6.04 -12.20
N ALA A 122 -7.18 -5.67 -13.30
CA ALA A 122 -6.77 -4.54 -14.12
C ALA A 122 -6.83 -3.23 -13.34
N LYS A 123 -7.91 -3.03 -12.57
CA LYS A 123 -8.06 -1.83 -11.75
C LYS A 123 -7.05 -1.77 -10.64
N ALA A 124 -6.81 -2.89 -9.95
CA ALA A 124 -5.83 -2.97 -8.88
C ALA A 124 -4.43 -2.65 -9.38
N ARG A 125 -4.05 -3.19 -10.54
CA ARG A 125 -2.74 -2.92 -11.15
C ARG A 125 -2.59 -1.45 -11.51
N GLN A 126 -3.62 -0.83 -12.06
CA GLN A 126 -3.61 0.58 -12.44
C GLN A 126 -3.48 1.47 -11.20
N GLU A 127 -4.25 1.20 -10.16
CA GLU A 127 -4.21 1.98 -8.92
C GLU A 127 -2.85 1.85 -8.23
N LEU A 128 -2.32 0.64 -8.16
CA LEU A 128 -1.02 0.39 -7.54
C LEU A 128 0.08 1.19 -8.24
N ARG A 129 0.11 1.12 -9.57
CA ARG A 129 1.10 1.85 -10.38
C ARG A 129 0.96 3.36 -10.18
N ARG A 130 -0.26 3.88 -10.28
CA ARG A 130 -0.52 5.31 -10.13
C ARG A 130 -0.11 5.81 -8.76
N ASP A 131 -0.48 5.09 -7.70
CA ASP A 131 -0.23 5.51 -6.33
C ASP A 131 1.28 5.51 -6.02
N PHE A 132 2.00 4.49 -6.43
CA PHE A 132 3.44 4.43 -6.17
C PHE A 132 4.25 5.34 -7.09
N ASP A 133 3.76 5.66 -8.26
CA ASP A 133 4.35 6.72 -9.09
C ASP A 133 4.14 8.09 -8.43
N SER A 134 3.01 8.30 -7.75
CA SER A 134 2.76 9.51 -6.97
C SER A 134 3.69 9.62 -5.76
N LEU A 135 3.92 8.50 -5.06
CA LEU A 135 4.88 8.43 -3.97
C LEU A 135 6.27 8.86 -4.45
N LYS A 136 6.71 8.31 -5.57
CA LYS A 136 7.99 8.67 -6.20
C LYS A 136 8.05 10.15 -6.51
N ALA A 137 7.01 10.72 -7.09
CA ALA A 137 6.96 12.13 -7.44
C ALA A 137 7.12 13.03 -6.21
N LEU A 138 6.47 12.70 -5.10
CA LEU A 138 6.60 13.42 -3.84
C LEU A 138 8.03 13.37 -3.29
N LEU A 139 8.67 12.21 -3.38
CA LEU A 139 10.02 12.02 -2.86
C LEU A 139 11.10 12.67 -3.72
N GLU A 140 10.83 12.87 -4.99
CA GLU A 140 11.80 13.45 -5.93
C GLU A 140 11.60 14.96 -6.18
N GLU A 141 10.70 15.57 -5.45
CA GLU A 141 10.51 17.03 -5.48
C GLU A 141 11.76 17.78 -5.03
#